data_64ace8239d7792b34763183196a6ebb5
#
_entry.id   64ace8239d7792b34763183196a6ebb5
#
_cell.length_a   1.000
_cell.length_b   1.000
_cell.length_c   1.000
_cell.angle_alpha   90.00
_cell.angle_beta   90.00
_cell.angle_gamma   90.00
#
_symmetry.space_group_name_H-M   'P 1'
#
loop_
_entity.id
_entity.type
_entity.pdbx_description
1 polymer ?
#
loop_
_entity_poly.entity_id
_entity_poly.type
_entity_poly.pdbx_seq_one_letter_code
_entity_poly.pdbx_strand_id
1 'polypeptide(L)'
;MMRRTLGSLAISVITLAVASTVRVDGENSAPTRAAASMAKELQPVSSFDKIADAQARSIALFTEAGKVLQHPRCLNCHPAAERPTQTDWIRPHQPLVIRGADGHGAAGMHCMACHHADNFDPGRVPGYPDWHLAPATMAWQGRPLVQICSQIKDRTQNGGRDLVALIHHVSEDSLVSWAWAPGAGRTPAPGTQAEFAELIKAWVATGAFCP
;
A
#
# COMPACT_ATOMS: atom_id res chain seq x y z
N MET A 1 -54.25 5.90 75.94
CA MET A 1 -53.09 5.56 75.12
C MET A 1 -53.57 5.52 73.68
N MET A 2 -53.29 6.58 72.92
CA MET A 2 -53.80 6.77 71.54
C MET A 2 -52.57 6.78 70.61
N ARG A 3 -52.39 5.75 69.80
CA ARG A 3 -51.30 5.66 68.76
C ARG A 3 -51.82 6.34 67.48
N ARG A 4 -51.15 7.41 67.10
CA ARG A 4 -51.34 8.07 65.80
C ARG A 4 -50.44 7.39 64.79
N THR A 5 -51.02 6.84 63.74
CA THR A 5 -50.33 6.35 62.55
C THR A 5 -50.14 7.52 61.59
N LEU A 6 -48.86 7.84 61.26
CA LEU A 6 -48.53 8.77 60.21
C LEU A 6 -48.46 7.99 58.86
N GLY A 7 -49.33 8.39 57.93
CA GLY A 7 -49.28 7.89 56.56
C GLY A 7 -48.25 8.67 55.74
N SER A 8 -47.29 7.97 55.16
CA SER A 8 -46.34 8.54 54.21
C SER A 8 -46.94 8.59 52.80
N LEU A 9 -47.04 9.79 52.25
CA LEU A 9 -47.34 10.00 50.83
C LEU A 9 -46.08 9.84 50.02
N ALA A 10 -46.02 8.85 49.18
CA ALA A 10 -44.95 8.70 48.17
C ALA A 10 -45.31 9.48 46.90
N ILE A 11 -44.54 10.53 46.62
CA ILE A 11 -44.65 11.27 45.36
C ILE A 11 -43.73 10.59 44.33
N SER A 12 -44.34 9.92 43.33
CA SER A 12 -43.63 9.37 42.20
C SER A 12 -43.34 10.48 41.17
N VAL A 13 -42.10 10.84 41.04
CA VAL A 13 -41.62 11.71 39.95
C VAL A 13 -41.35 10.86 38.74
N ILE A 14 -42.17 10.99 37.71
CA ILE A 14 -41.94 10.36 36.41
C ILE A 14 -41.04 11.29 35.61
N THR A 15 -39.75 10.94 35.49
CA THR A 15 -38.81 11.61 34.56
C THR A 15 -38.96 11.03 33.17
N LEU A 16 -39.53 11.82 32.26
CA LEU A 16 -39.52 11.51 30.83
C LEU A 16 -38.11 11.76 30.28
N ALA A 17 -37.39 10.70 29.97
CA ALA A 17 -36.13 10.79 29.22
C ALA A 17 -36.48 10.90 27.73
N VAL A 18 -36.29 12.07 27.15
CA VAL A 18 -36.32 12.27 25.69
C VAL A 18 -34.99 11.78 25.12
N ALA A 19 -35.00 10.59 24.58
CA ALA A 19 -33.82 10.08 23.81
C ALA A 19 -33.80 10.73 22.43
N SER A 20 -32.96 11.76 22.28
CA SER A 20 -32.62 12.31 20.95
C SER A 20 -31.70 11.33 20.24
N THR A 21 -32.21 10.54 19.31
CA THR A 21 -31.40 9.74 18.40
C THR A 21 -30.79 10.67 17.36
N VAL A 22 -29.51 11.01 17.54
CA VAL A 22 -28.71 11.60 16.48
C VAL A 22 -28.45 10.50 15.45
N ARG A 23 -29.15 10.55 14.32
CA ARG A 23 -28.78 9.76 13.14
C ARG A 23 -27.51 10.39 12.58
N VAL A 24 -26.38 9.71 12.75
CA VAL A 24 -25.18 9.95 11.96
C VAL A 24 -25.40 9.17 10.67
N ASP A 25 -25.91 9.83 9.66
CA ASP A 25 -25.90 9.32 8.30
C ASP A 25 -24.44 9.38 7.82
N GLY A 26 -23.68 8.34 8.19
CA GLY A 26 -22.36 8.10 7.61
C GLY A 26 -22.57 7.74 6.16
N GLU A 27 -22.35 8.71 5.27
CA GLU A 27 -22.30 8.53 3.83
C GLU A 27 -21.09 7.66 3.49
N ASN A 28 -21.25 6.36 3.73
CA ASN A 28 -20.31 5.35 3.25
C ASN A 28 -20.68 5.03 1.79
N SER A 29 -20.54 6.05 0.94
CA SER A 29 -20.72 5.91 -0.50
C SER A 29 -19.59 5.05 -1.02
N ALA A 30 -19.88 3.78 -1.30
CA ALA A 30 -18.95 2.94 -2.06
C ALA A 30 -18.57 3.67 -3.35
N PRO A 31 -17.28 3.69 -3.74
CA PRO A 31 -16.84 4.36 -4.95
C PRO A 31 -17.63 3.84 -6.14
N THR A 32 -18.10 4.75 -6.99
CA THR A 32 -18.81 4.36 -8.20
C THR A 32 -17.93 3.44 -9.05
N ARG A 33 -18.54 2.53 -9.83
CA ARG A 33 -17.81 1.59 -10.70
C ARG A 33 -16.82 2.31 -11.63
N ALA A 34 -17.11 3.54 -12.04
CA ALA A 34 -16.22 4.39 -12.83
C ALA A 34 -15.00 4.86 -12.02
N ALA A 35 -15.18 5.30 -10.78
CA ALA A 35 -14.07 5.70 -9.89
C ALA A 35 -13.18 4.51 -9.51
N ALA A 36 -13.78 3.31 -9.31
CA ALA A 36 -13.03 2.08 -9.07
C ALA A 36 -12.27 1.59 -10.33
N SER A 37 -12.79 1.86 -11.53
CA SER A 37 -12.09 1.58 -12.80
C SER A 37 -10.91 2.54 -13.00
N MET A 38 -11.10 3.84 -12.76
CA MET A 38 -10.03 4.85 -12.87
C MET A 38 -8.89 4.61 -11.86
N ALA A 39 -9.18 4.02 -10.71
CA ALA A 39 -8.13 3.65 -9.73
C ALA A 39 -7.26 2.47 -10.19
N LYS A 40 -7.67 1.72 -11.21
CA LYS A 40 -6.93 0.59 -11.78
C LYS A 40 -6.04 0.97 -12.97
N GLU A 41 -6.18 2.17 -13.51
CA GLU A 41 -5.47 2.62 -14.70
C GLU A 41 -4.45 3.71 -14.31
N LEU A 42 -3.32 3.70 -15.01
CA LEU A 42 -2.34 4.78 -14.95
C LEU A 42 -2.61 5.77 -16.09
N GLN A 43 -2.47 7.05 -15.79
CA GLN A 43 -2.48 8.07 -16.82
C GLN A 43 -1.20 7.95 -17.66
N PRO A 44 -1.30 7.97 -19.01
CA PRO A 44 -0.10 7.95 -19.85
C PRO A 44 0.71 9.24 -19.66
N VAL A 45 2.01 9.17 -19.90
CA VAL A 45 2.95 10.30 -19.75
C VAL A 45 2.45 11.55 -20.50
N SER A 46 1.85 11.37 -21.68
CA SER A 46 1.30 12.47 -22.49
C SER A 46 0.21 13.31 -21.80
N SER A 47 -0.44 12.77 -20.78
CA SER A 47 -1.42 13.53 -19.98
C SER A 47 -0.79 14.70 -19.22
N PHE A 48 0.52 14.66 -19.01
CA PHE A 48 1.30 15.64 -18.25
C PHE A 48 2.01 16.67 -19.14
N ASP A 49 1.95 16.55 -20.48
CA ASP A 49 2.68 17.41 -21.42
C ASP A 49 2.25 18.88 -21.36
N LYS A 50 0.99 19.13 -20.95
CA LYS A 50 0.46 20.51 -20.79
C LYS A 50 1.01 21.25 -19.57
N ILE A 51 1.69 20.56 -18.64
CA ILE A 51 2.34 21.19 -17.48
C ILE A 51 3.66 21.75 -17.95
N ALA A 52 3.71 23.07 -18.16
CA ALA A 52 4.87 23.75 -18.73
C ALA A 52 6.07 23.78 -17.76
N ASP A 53 5.82 23.95 -16.47
CA ASP A 53 6.86 23.93 -15.45
C ASP A 53 7.39 22.52 -15.24
N ALA A 54 8.72 22.32 -15.43
CA ALA A 54 9.36 21.03 -15.37
C ALA A 54 9.28 20.38 -13.98
N GLN A 55 9.40 21.19 -12.92
CA GLN A 55 9.29 20.68 -11.54
C GLN A 55 7.87 20.23 -11.24
N ALA A 56 6.87 21.03 -11.57
CA ALA A 56 5.47 20.68 -11.38
C ALA A 56 5.10 19.43 -12.17
N ARG A 57 5.60 19.31 -13.42
CA ARG A 57 5.39 18.10 -14.26
C ARG A 57 6.05 16.88 -13.65
N SER A 58 7.28 16.99 -13.17
CA SER A 58 7.99 15.91 -12.48
C SER A 58 7.22 15.43 -11.25
N ILE A 59 6.76 16.34 -10.41
CA ILE A 59 5.94 16.03 -9.23
C ILE A 59 4.64 15.30 -9.62
N ALA A 60 3.97 15.78 -10.67
CA ALA A 60 2.73 15.18 -11.15
C ALA A 60 2.95 13.75 -11.67
N LEU A 61 4.02 13.50 -12.42
CA LEU A 61 4.42 12.17 -12.91
C LEU A 61 4.70 11.22 -11.74
N PHE A 62 5.45 11.66 -10.72
CA PHE A 62 5.73 10.83 -9.56
C PHE A 62 4.48 10.58 -8.71
N THR A 63 3.59 11.56 -8.63
CA THR A 63 2.30 11.40 -7.94
C THR A 63 1.43 10.33 -8.61
N GLU A 64 1.43 10.29 -9.94
CA GLU A 64 0.75 9.23 -10.68
C GLU A 64 1.40 7.86 -10.44
N ALA A 65 2.73 7.77 -10.52
CA ALA A 65 3.48 6.56 -10.19
C ALA A 65 3.23 6.10 -8.74
N GLY A 66 2.90 7.02 -7.85
CA GLY A 66 2.54 6.76 -6.46
C GLY A 66 1.38 5.78 -6.29
N LYS A 67 0.46 5.69 -7.27
CA LYS A 67 -0.61 4.69 -7.26
C LYS A 67 -0.07 3.25 -7.22
N VAL A 68 1.05 3.02 -7.89
CA VAL A 68 1.77 1.73 -7.88
C VAL A 68 2.60 1.59 -6.61
N LEU A 69 3.43 2.59 -6.28
CA LEU A 69 4.35 2.53 -5.14
C LEU A 69 3.63 2.33 -3.80
N GLN A 70 2.41 2.86 -3.65
CA GLN A 70 1.58 2.71 -2.46
C GLN A 70 0.55 1.57 -2.58
N HIS A 71 0.60 0.80 -3.66
CA HIS A 71 -0.29 -0.36 -3.83
C HIS A 71 0.17 -1.54 -2.94
N PRO A 72 -0.74 -2.39 -2.44
CA PRO A 72 -0.39 -3.56 -1.62
C PRO A 72 0.67 -4.48 -2.24
N ARG A 73 0.73 -4.58 -3.57
CA ARG A 73 1.76 -5.41 -4.26
C ARG A 73 3.18 -4.90 -3.99
N CYS A 74 3.36 -3.58 -3.90
CA CYS A 74 4.65 -2.98 -3.56
C CYS A 74 4.86 -2.96 -2.03
N LEU A 75 3.84 -2.54 -1.26
CA LEU A 75 3.96 -2.37 0.18
C LEU A 75 4.22 -3.69 0.92
N ASN A 76 3.72 -4.83 0.42
CA ASN A 76 3.99 -6.14 1.02
C ASN A 76 5.46 -6.55 0.95
N CYS A 77 6.18 -6.13 -0.10
CA CYS A 77 7.63 -6.35 -0.24
C CYS A 77 8.47 -5.23 0.40
N HIS A 78 7.85 -4.06 0.68
CA HIS A 78 8.44 -2.90 1.34
C HIS A 78 7.84 -2.65 2.74
N PRO A 79 7.79 -3.66 3.64
CA PRO A 79 7.15 -3.54 4.95
C PRO A 79 7.92 -2.59 5.87
N ALA A 80 7.21 -1.98 6.83
CA ALA A 80 7.81 -1.10 7.83
C ALA A 80 8.60 -1.84 8.92
N ALA A 81 8.41 -3.16 9.04
CA ALA A 81 9.01 -3.99 10.08
C ALA A 81 9.75 -5.19 9.48
N GLU A 82 10.46 -5.94 10.33
CA GLU A 82 11.13 -7.18 9.96
C GLU A 82 10.17 -8.28 9.48
N ARG A 83 8.93 -8.26 9.94
CA ARG A 83 7.88 -9.15 9.48
C ARG A 83 7.27 -8.61 8.19
N PRO A 84 7.29 -9.36 7.08
CA PRO A 84 6.60 -8.96 5.85
C PRO A 84 5.08 -8.89 6.06
N THR A 85 4.42 -8.23 5.13
CA THR A 85 2.96 -8.21 5.07
C THR A 85 2.45 -9.01 3.87
N GLN A 86 1.16 -9.34 3.90
CA GLN A 86 0.50 -10.13 2.87
C GLN A 86 -0.92 -9.64 2.61
N THR A 87 -1.51 -10.10 1.51
CA THR A 87 -2.87 -9.77 1.07
C THR A 87 -3.04 -8.33 0.59
N ASP A 88 -4.21 -8.02 0.03
CA ASP A 88 -4.59 -6.66 -0.37
C ASP A 88 -4.85 -5.75 0.84
N TRP A 89 -4.93 -6.32 2.03
CA TRP A 89 -5.18 -5.62 3.29
C TRP A 89 -3.91 -5.37 4.10
N ILE A 90 -2.72 -5.68 3.55
CA ILE A 90 -1.40 -5.46 4.18
C ILE A 90 -1.38 -6.06 5.60
N ARG A 91 -1.88 -7.28 5.75
CA ARG A 91 -1.89 -7.99 7.03
C ARG A 91 -0.51 -8.56 7.33
N PRO A 92 -0.10 -8.65 8.60
CA PRO A 92 1.13 -9.34 8.95
C PRO A 92 1.16 -10.75 8.37
N HIS A 93 2.31 -11.15 7.81
CA HIS A 93 2.48 -12.44 7.14
C HIS A 93 2.20 -13.61 8.09
N GLN A 94 1.50 -14.61 7.61
CA GLN A 94 1.25 -15.87 8.29
C GLN A 94 1.76 -17.03 7.42
N PRO A 95 2.56 -17.94 7.96
CA PRO A 95 3.05 -18.03 9.35
C PRO A 95 3.97 -16.85 9.72
N LEU A 96 4.37 -16.76 11.00
CA LEU A 96 5.34 -15.77 11.43
C LEU A 96 6.70 -16.06 10.77
N VAL A 97 7.13 -15.14 9.92
CA VAL A 97 8.46 -15.12 9.31
C VAL A 97 9.07 -13.73 9.49
N ILE A 98 10.38 -13.61 9.40
CA ILE A 98 11.10 -12.34 9.44
C ILE A 98 12.00 -12.20 8.22
N ARG A 99 12.36 -10.96 7.90
CA ARG A 99 13.19 -10.56 6.75
C ARG A 99 14.50 -11.34 6.63
N GLY A 100 15.20 -11.56 7.75
CA GLY A 100 16.59 -12.02 7.72
C GLY A 100 17.56 -10.93 7.26
N ALA A 101 18.84 -11.26 7.23
CA ALA A 101 19.91 -10.27 6.97
C ALA A 101 19.91 -9.74 5.52
N ASP A 102 19.48 -10.56 4.57
CA ASP A 102 19.54 -10.30 3.12
C ASP A 102 18.17 -10.14 2.46
N GLY A 103 17.10 -10.19 3.24
CA GLY A 103 15.73 -10.11 2.71
C GLY A 103 15.11 -11.45 2.32
N HIS A 104 15.85 -12.55 2.35
CA HIS A 104 15.40 -13.88 1.92
C HIS A 104 14.81 -14.74 3.05
N GLY A 105 14.61 -14.16 4.22
CA GLY A 105 14.11 -14.86 5.41
C GLY A 105 15.21 -15.25 6.39
N ALA A 106 14.82 -15.61 7.61
CA ALA A 106 15.75 -16.08 8.62
C ALA A 106 16.30 -17.47 8.31
N ALA A 107 17.45 -17.81 8.90
CA ALA A 107 18.00 -19.15 8.83
C ALA A 107 16.96 -20.20 9.29
N GLY A 108 16.76 -21.23 8.50
CA GLY A 108 15.75 -22.28 8.74
C GLY A 108 14.32 -21.89 8.34
N MET A 109 14.06 -20.66 7.89
CA MET A 109 12.75 -20.21 7.39
C MET A 109 12.92 -19.26 6.20
N HIS A 110 13.63 -19.74 5.19
CA HIS A 110 13.83 -19.02 3.93
C HIS A 110 12.50 -18.81 3.19
N CYS A 111 12.34 -17.65 2.56
CA CYS A 111 11.14 -17.32 1.78
C CYS A 111 10.85 -18.39 0.72
N MET A 112 11.87 -18.86 0.01
CA MET A 112 11.79 -19.88 -1.04
C MET A 112 11.43 -21.27 -0.53
N ALA A 113 11.39 -21.51 0.78
CA ALA A 113 10.89 -22.77 1.32
C ALA A 113 9.37 -22.96 1.09
N CYS A 114 8.64 -21.84 0.96
CA CYS A 114 7.20 -21.83 0.70
C CYS A 114 6.85 -21.10 -0.61
N HIS A 115 7.60 -20.05 -0.97
CA HIS A 115 7.41 -19.28 -2.19
C HIS A 115 8.30 -19.88 -3.30
N HIS A 116 7.74 -20.77 -4.11
CA HIS A 116 8.46 -21.40 -5.22
C HIS A 116 8.54 -20.49 -6.44
N ALA A 117 9.06 -21.00 -7.56
CA ALA A 117 9.23 -20.24 -8.79
C ALA A 117 7.90 -19.74 -9.40
N ASP A 118 6.79 -20.42 -9.09
CA ASP A 118 5.47 -20.13 -9.63
C ASP A 118 4.42 -19.96 -8.53
N ASN A 119 3.36 -19.21 -8.81
CA ASN A 119 2.21 -19.11 -7.92
C ASN A 119 1.57 -20.50 -7.73
N PHE A 120 1.31 -20.89 -6.49
CA PHE A 120 0.52 -22.06 -6.15
C PHE A 120 -0.90 -21.61 -5.76
N ASP A 121 -1.74 -21.37 -6.74
CA ASP A 121 -3.07 -20.80 -6.56
C ASP A 121 -4.01 -21.65 -5.67
N PRO A 122 -3.99 -23.00 -5.71
CA PRO A 122 -4.81 -23.81 -4.79
C PRO A 122 -4.49 -23.53 -3.31
N GLY A 123 -3.23 -23.31 -2.97
CA GLY A 123 -2.78 -22.95 -1.62
C GLY A 123 -2.74 -21.46 -1.36
N ARG A 124 -3.05 -20.62 -2.35
CA ARG A 124 -2.93 -19.16 -2.28
C ARG A 124 -1.54 -18.68 -1.89
N VAL A 125 -0.52 -19.46 -2.20
CA VAL A 125 0.88 -19.11 -1.95
C VAL A 125 1.41 -18.41 -3.20
N PRO A 126 1.86 -17.14 -3.12
CA PRO A 126 2.51 -16.49 -4.24
C PRO A 126 3.90 -17.10 -4.45
N GLY A 127 4.37 -17.10 -5.68
CA GLY A 127 5.70 -17.57 -6.03
C GLY A 127 6.26 -16.79 -7.22
N TYR A 128 7.56 -16.62 -7.18
CA TYR A 128 8.38 -16.13 -8.27
C TYR A 128 9.84 -16.53 -7.99
N PRO A 129 10.68 -16.71 -9.01
CA PRO A 129 12.10 -16.97 -8.80
C PRO A 129 12.74 -15.89 -7.90
N ASP A 130 13.57 -16.31 -6.96
CA ASP A 130 14.27 -15.41 -6.04
C ASP A 130 13.32 -14.51 -5.20
N TRP A 131 12.28 -15.10 -4.61
CA TRP A 131 11.31 -14.40 -3.76
C TRP A 131 11.98 -13.82 -2.51
N HIS A 132 12.05 -12.49 -2.43
CA HIS A 132 12.68 -11.78 -1.31
C HIS A 132 12.03 -10.41 -1.04
N LEU A 133 12.41 -9.78 0.07
CA LEU A 133 11.99 -8.43 0.44
C LEU A 133 12.99 -7.38 -0.06
N ALA A 134 12.50 -6.20 -0.33
CA ALA A 134 13.33 -5.03 -0.55
C ALA A 134 14.22 -4.74 0.67
N PRO A 135 15.34 -4.00 0.55
CA PRO A 135 16.17 -3.59 1.68
C PRO A 135 15.33 -2.96 2.81
N ALA A 136 15.69 -3.21 4.07
CA ALA A 136 14.96 -2.66 5.22
C ALA A 136 14.89 -1.12 5.20
N THR A 137 15.91 -0.47 4.63
CA THR A 137 15.96 0.97 4.40
C THR A 137 14.92 1.48 3.39
N MET A 138 14.36 0.58 2.57
CA MET A 138 13.31 0.87 1.59
C MET A 138 11.91 0.49 2.12
N ALA A 139 11.67 0.72 3.39
CA ALA A 139 10.35 0.54 4.00
C ALA A 139 9.39 1.65 3.55
N TRP A 140 8.29 1.29 2.86
CA TRP A 140 7.31 2.25 2.33
C TRP A 140 5.97 2.21 3.07
N GLN A 141 5.64 1.11 3.71
CA GLN A 141 4.39 0.94 4.42
C GLN A 141 4.17 2.07 5.44
N GLY A 142 3.04 2.78 5.31
CA GLY A 142 2.69 3.91 6.18
C GLY A 142 3.44 5.21 5.90
N ARG A 143 4.33 5.27 4.89
CA ARG A 143 5.05 6.50 4.55
C ARG A 143 4.29 7.35 3.54
N PRO A 144 4.31 8.68 3.68
CA PRO A 144 3.81 9.58 2.65
C PRO A 144 4.69 9.49 1.40
N LEU A 145 4.10 9.79 0.24
CA LEU A 145 4.76 9.63 -1.06
C LEU A 145 6.07 10.43 -1.18
N VAL A 146 6.15 11.61 -0.55
CA VAL A 146 7.38 12.41 -0.51
C VAL A 146 8.54 11.67 0.15
N GLN A 147 8.30 10.90 1.20
CA GLN A 147 9.34 10.11 1.86
C GLN A 147 9.75 8.91 1.00
N ILE A 148 8.81 8.26 0.33
CA ILE A 148 9.09 7.18 -0.63
C ILE A 148 9.97 7.72 -1.77
N CYS A 149 9.63 8.88 -2.32
CA CYS A 149 10.43 9.56 -3.35
C CYS A 149 11.87 9.82 -2.89
N SER A 150 12.02 10.36 -1.68
CA SER A 150 13.34 10.64 -1.13
C SER A 150 14.18 9.37 -0.93
N GLN A 151 13.57 8.29 -0.44
CA GLN A 151 14.24 7.00 -0.27
C GLN A 151 14.67 6.40 -1.62
N ILE A 152 13.82 6.46 -2.64
CA ILE A 152 14.11 5.97 -3.99
C ILE A 152 15.34 6.67 -4.59
N LYS A 153 15.53 7.95 -4.30
CA LYS A 153 16.67 8.75 -4.77
C LYS A 153 17.94 8.57 -3.94
N ASP A 154 17.81 8.11 -2.72
CA ASP A 154 18.95 7.98 -1.80
C ASP A 154 19.66 6.63 -1.99
N ARG A 155 20.83 6.67 -2.60
CA ARG A 155 21.66 5.47 -2.88
C ARG A 155 22.07 4.71 -1.61
N THR A 156 22.11 5.37 -0.47
CA THR A 156 22.42 4.71 0.81
C THR A 156 21.24 3.88 1.33
N GLN A 157 20.03 4.16 0.85
CA GLN A 157 18.81 3.47 1.26
C GLN A 157 18.29 2.49 0.20
N ASN A 158 18.46 2.80 -1.10
CA ASN A 158 17.85 2.06 -2.21
C ASN A 158 18.68 0.89 -2.76
N GLY A 159 19.68 0.41 -2.00
CA GLY A 159 20.56 -0.67 -2.45
C GLY A 159 21.63 -0.20 -3.45
N GLY A 160 22.03 1.08 -3.39
CA GLY A 160 23.11 1.64 -4.20
C GLY A 160 22.70 2.09 -5.62
N ARG A 161 21.43 2.01 -5.99
CA ARG A 161 20.96 2.33 -7.33
C ARG A 161 21.01 3.83 -7.60
N ASP A 162 21.57 4.22 -8.74
CA ASP A 162 21.32 5.53 -9.33
C ASP A 162 19.98 5.56 -10.10
N LEU A 163 19.63 6.70 -10.68
CA LEU A 163 18.35 6.85 -11.36
C LEU A 163 18.25 5.98 -12.64
N VAL A 164 19.36 5.67 -13.29
CA VAL A 164 19.38 4.79 -14.47
C VAL A 164 19.14 3.34 -14.03
N ALA A 165 19.84 2.89 -13.00
CA ALA A 165 19.64 1.56 -12.42
C ALA A 165 18.24 1.41 -11.81
N LEU A 166 17.66 2.48 -11.29
CA LEU A 166 16.27 2.49 -10.82
C LEU A 166 15.29 2.27 -11.98
N ILE A 167 15.46 2.99 -13.11
CA ILE A 167 14.63 2.78 -14.30
C ILE A 167 14.71 1.32 -14.75
N HIS A 168 15.93 0.77 -14.84
CA HIS A 168 16.12 -0.64 -15.21
C HIS A 168 15.40 -1.58 -14.23
N HIS A 169 15.56 -1.35 -12.91
CA HIS A 169 14.89 -2.14 -11.89
C HIS A 169 13.36 -2.15 -12.06
N VAL A 170 12.72 -1.00 -12.23
CA VAL A 170 11.26 -0.95 -12.36
C VAL A 170 10.75 -1.46 -13.71
N SER A 171 11.56 -1.41 -14.78
CA SER A 171 11.15 -1.82 -16.13
C SER A 171 11.42 -3.28 -16.45
N GLU A 172 12.48 -3.87 -15.87
CA GLU A 172 12.99 -5.17 -16.32
C GLU A 172 13.13 -6.22 -15.21
N ASP A 173 13.07 -5.80 -13.94
CA ASP A 173 13.14 -6.74 -12.82
C ASP A 173 11.93 -7.67 -12.83
N SER A 174 12.23 -8.95 -12.90
CA SER A 174 11.22 -9.97 -13.05
C SER A 174 10.39 -10.18 -11.77
N LEU A 175 10.97 -10.00 -10.56
CA LEU A 175 10.22 -10.06 -9.31
C LEU A 175 9.27 -8.85 -9.19
N VAL A 176 9.68 -7.67 -9.66
CA VAL A 176 8.81 -6.49 -9.74
C VAL A 176 7.63 -6.75 -10.68
N SER A 177 7.85 -7.47 -11.80
CA SER A 177 6.80 -7.81 -12.76
C SER A 177 5.65 -8.62 -12.15
N TRP A 178 5.94 -9.42 -11.10
CA TRP A 178 4.93 -10.18 -10.39
C TRP A 178 3.79 -9.29 -9.85
N ALA A 179 4.06 -8.03 -9.56
CA ALA A 179 3.04 -7.10 -9.07
C ALA A 179 1.84 -6.95 -10.02
N TRP A 180 2.01 -7.18 -11.31
CA TRP A 180 0.95 -7.13 -12.34
C TRP A 180 0.40 -8.49 -12.72
N ALA A 181 1.05 -9.58 -12.32
CA ALA A 181 0.60 -10.95 -12.53
C ALA A 181 0.61 -11.77 -11.21
N PRO A 182 -0.04 -11.29 -10.14
CA PRO A 182 0.12 -11.84 -8.79
C PRO A 182 -0.63 -13.18 -8.56
N GLY A 183 -1.31 -13.70 -9.59
CA GLY A 183 -2.10 -14.93 -9.49
C GLY A 183 -3.51 -14.72 -8.89
N ALA A 184 -4.25 -15.81 -8.76
CA ALA A 184 -5.65 -15.78 -8.38
C ALA A 184 -5.89 -15.19 -6.97
N GLY A 185 -6.95 -14.40 -6.87
CA GLY A 185 -7.42 -13.82 -5.60
C GLY A 185 -6.56 -12.67 -5.06
N ARG A 186 -5.66 -12.09 -5.90
CA ARG A 186 -4.86 -10.91 -5.57
C ARG A 186 -5.12 -9.81 -6.58
N THR A 187 -5.36 -8.59 -6.12
CA THR A 187 -5.54 -7.44 -7.01
C THR A 187 -4.19 -7.06 -7.63
N PRO A 188 -4.03 -7.05 -8.96
CA PRO A 188 -2.83 -6.54 -9.61
C PRO A 188 -2.57 -5.06 -9.30
N ALA A 189 -1.33 -4.62 -9.41
CA ALA A 189 -0.99 -3.21 -9.39
C ALA A 189 -1.68 -2.46 -10.55
N PRO A 190 -1.94 -1.15 -10.43
CA PRO A 190 -2.55 -0.35 -11.49
C PRO A 190 -1.72 -0.34 -12.77
N GLY A 191 -2.40 -0.35 -13.91
CA GLY A 191 -1.78 -0.32 -15.24
C GLY A 191 -0.95 -1.56 -15.54
N THR A 192 0.19 -1.35 -16.18
CA THR A 192 1.20 -2.35 -16.52
C THR A 192 2.58 -1.95 -16.02
N GLN A 193 3.51 -2.89 -15.92
CA GLN A 193 4.91 -2.58 -15.58
C GLN A 193 5.52 -1.58 -16.57
N ALA A 194 5.22 -1.71 -17.86
CA ALA A 194 5.72 -0.81 -18.89
C ALA A 194 5.20 0.63 -18.70
N GLU A 195 3.90 0.82 -18.44
CA GLU A 195 3.33 2.14 -18.17
C GLU A 195 3.91 2.77 -16.91
N PHE A 196 4.09 1.99 -15.85
CA PHE A 196 4.77 2.46 -14.64
C PHE A 196 6.22 2.87 -14.92
N ALA A 197 6.96 2.06 -15.69
CA ALA A 197 8.34 2.36 -16.07
C ALA A 197 8.42 3.66 -16.90
N GLU A 198 7.48 3.90 -17.83
CA GLU A 198 7.44 5.16 -18.60
C GLU A 198 7.18 6.38 -17.71
N LEU A 199 6.34 6.28 -16.69
CA LEU A 199 6.15 7.35 -15.70
C LEU A 199 7.44 7.64 -14.93
N ILE A 200 8.17 6.61 -14.50
CA ILE A 200 9.45 6.76 -13.78
C ILE A 200 10.53 7.34 -14.71
N LYS A 201 10.61 6.90 -15.97
CA LYS A 201 11.52 7.49 -16.97
C LYS A 201 11.25 8.97 -17.19
N ALA A 202 9.98 9.35 -17.38
CA ALA A 202 9.57 10.73 -17.58
C ALA A 202 9.83 11.59 -16.33
N TRP A 203 9.57 11.05 -15.13
CA TRP A 203 9.91 11.69 -13.88
C TRP A 203 11.42 11.99 -13.77
N VAL A 204 12.27 11.02 -14.08
CA VAL A 204 13.73 11.22 -14.09
C VAL A 204 14.12 12.26 -15.12
N ALA A 205 13.59 12.20 -16.34
CA ALA A 205 13.89 13.14 -17.43
C ALA A 205 13.48 14.58 -17.11
N THR A 206 12.48 14.78 -16.22
CA THR A 206 12.01 16.10 -15.78
C THR A 206 12.66 16.60 -14.49
N GLY A 207 13.72 15.92 -14.01
CA GLY A 207 14.54 16.36 -12.88
C GLY A 207 14.32 15.61 -11.58
N ALA A 208 13.50 14.55 -11.57
CA ALA A 208 13.24 13.68 -10.43
C ALA A 208 12.83 14.46 -9.15
N PHE A 209 11.96 15.45 -9.28
CA PHE A 209 11.45 16.22 -8.16
C PHE A 209 10.41 15.42 -7.36
N CYS A 210 10.47 15.54 -6.03
CA CYS A 210 9.53 14.90 -5.12
C CYS A 210 8.32 15.80 -4.81
N PRO A 211 7.16 15.19 -4.53
CA PRO A 211 5.95 15.92 -4.10
C PRO A 211 6.16 16.75 -2.83
#